data_820c3fd1a22de0de8d847bb7c6f5be21
#
_entry.id   820c3fd1a22de0de8d847bb7c6f5be21
#
_cell.length_a   1.000
_cell.length_b   1.000
_cell.length_c   1.000
_cell.angle_alpha   90.00
_cell.angle_beta   90.00
_cell.angle_gamma   90.00
#
_symmetry.space_group_name_H-M   'P 1'
#
loop_
_entity.id
_entity.type
_entity.pdbx_description
1 polymer ?
#
loop_
_entity_poly.entity_id
_entity_poly.type
_entity_poly.pdbx_seq_one_letter_code
_entity_poly.pdbx_strand_id
1 'polypeptide(L)'
;MKVSIKYTNIGSSPAIDTYVEQKIGELDEFINVAADGASHGGETVEAFVEVGRTTTHHQKGNVFRAEVQIKMPGDSAVRAEAVQPELHLAIDKVKDELQGQLKRYKTKQRSKDIRGARMLKELFNMSPLARLGRRKK
;
A
#
# COMPACT_ATOMS: atom_id res chain seq x y z
N MET A 1 0.57 6.04 10.57
CA MET A 1 0.71 6.55 9.20
C MET A 1 0.32 8.02 9.15
N LYS A 2 1.12 8.82 8.49
CA LYS A 2 0.81 10.22 8.36
C LYS A 2 -0.02 10.42 7.10
N VAL A 3 -1.14 11.11 7.21
CA VAL A 3 -2.04 11.34 6.07
C VAL A 3 -2.04 12.81 5.71
N SER A 4 -1.76 13.12 4.45
CA SER A 4 -1.81 14.49 3.94
C SER A 4 -2.88 14.53 2.87
N ILE A 5 -3.78 15.50 2.94
CA ILE A 5 -4.92 15.58 2.03
C ILE A 5 -4.85 16.87 1.23
N LYS A 6 -5.00 16.74 -0.09
CA LYS A 6 -5.02 17.88 -0.99
C LYS A 6 -6.36 17.90 -1.71
N TYR A 7 -6.96 19.07 -1.82
CA TYR A 7 -8.23 19.26 -2.51
C TYR A 7 -7.98 19.92 -3.85
N THR A 8 -8.60 19.41 -4.90
CA THR A 8 -8.44 19.93 -6.26
C THR A 8 -9.82 20.20 -6.87
N ASN A 9 -10.05 21.44 -7.28
CA ASN A 9 -11.31 21.86 -7.87
C ASN A 9 -12.54 21.73 -6.97
N ILE A 10 -12.34 21.58 -5.68
CA ILE A 10 -13.41 21.61 -4.68
C ILE A 10 -12.84 22.24 -3.43
N GLY A 11 -13.69 22.78 -2.60
CA GLY A 11 -13.26 23.36 -1.33
C GLY A 11 -12.95 22.28 -0.30
N SER A 12 -12.14 22.61 0.68
CA SER A 12 -11.82 21.67 1.75
C SER A 12 -13.06 21.43 2.60
N SER A 13 -13.13 20.24 3.18
CA SER A 13 -14.27 19.85 3.99
C SER A 13 -13.79 19.02 5.17
N PRO A 14 -14.10 19.46 6.39
CA PRO A 14 -13.75 18.66 7.58
C PRO A 14 -14.39 17.28 7.56
N ALA A 15 -15.58 17.15 6.99
CA ALA A 15 -16.27 15.86 6.89
C ALA A 15 -15.49 14.92 5.98
N ILE A 16 -14.96 15.42 4.88
CA ILE A 16 -14.16 14.62 3.96
C ILE A 16 -12.82 14.27 4.61
N ASP A 17 -12.21 15.22 5.31
CA ASP A 17 -10.96 14.95 6.02
C ASP A 17 -11.14 13.78 6.99
N THR A 18 -12.22 13.82 7.78
CA THR A 18 -12.51 12.77 8.74
C THR A 18 -12.76 11.43 8.04
N TYR A 19 -13.51 11.46 6.94
CA TYR A 19 -13.82 10.24 6.20
C TYR A 19 -12.56 9.62 5.60
N VAL A 20 -11.70 10.44 5.01
CA VAL A 20 -10.44 9.98 4.43
C VAL A 20 -9.54 9.40 5.51
N GLU A 21 -9.39 10.13 6.61
CA GLU A 21 -8.54 9.67 7.70
C GLU A 21 -9.03 8.35 8.27
N GLN A 22 -10.34 8.18 8.38
CA GLN A 22 -10.90 6.93 8.87
C GLN A 22 -10.66 5.80 7.89
N LYS A 23 -11.00 6.01 6.62
CA LYS A 23 -10.89 4.95 5.61
C LYS A 23 -9.45 4.57 5.31
N ILE A 24 -8.59 5.56 5.14
CA ILE A 24 -7.19 5.28 4.86
C ILE A 24 -6.49 4.77 6.11
N GLY A 25 -6.92 5.25 7.28
CA GLY A 25 -6.38 4.74 8.54
C GLY A 25 -6.65 3.26 8.76
N GLU A 26 -7.74 2.73 8.20
CA GLU A 26 -8.03 1.30 8.31
C GLU A 26 -6.95 0.46 7.61
N LEU A 27 -6.17 1.06 6.73
CA LEU A 27 -5.09 0.36 6.05
C LEU A 27 -3.85 0.17 6.92
N ASP A 28 -3.76 0.85 8.06
CA ASP A 28 -2.61 0.73 8.94
C ASP A 28 -2.36 -0.72 9.34
N GLU A 29 -3.41 -1.47 9.55
CA GLU A 29 -3.30 -2.87 9.90
C GLU A 29 -2.52 -3.65 8.84
N PHE A 30 -2.80 -3.39 7.58
CA PHE A 30 -2.12 -4.07 6.49
C PHE A 30 -0.70 -3.57 6.29
N ILE A 31 -0.48 -2.29 6.55
CA ILE A 31 0.84 -1.68 6.42
C ILE A 31 1.77 -2.21 7.48
N ASN A 32 1.32 -2.28 8.72
CA ASN A 32 2.12 -2.77 9.82
C ASN A 32 2.54 -4.22 9.59
N VAL A 33 1.63 -5.04 9.07
CA VAL A 33 1.94 -6.43 8.81
C VAL A 33 2.90 -6.54 7.62
N ALA A 34 2.70 -5.73 6.58
CA ALA A 34 3.56 -5.76 5.40
C ALA A 34 4.97 -5.33 5.72
N ALA A 35 5.13 -4.42 6.68
CA ALA A 35 6.44 -3.91 7.07
C ALA A 35 7.02 -4.65 8.27
N ASP A 36 6.31 -5.65 8.77
CA ASP A 36 6.70 -6.35 9.98
C ASP A 36 8.01 -7.08 9.80
N GLY A 37 8.79 -7.09 10.83
CA GLY A 37 10.07 -7.77 10.80
C GLY A 37 11.18 -6.97 10.16
N ALA A 38 10.86 -5.88 9.53
CA ALA A 38 11.87 -5.05 8.92
C ALA A 38 12.12 -3.86 9.83
N SER A 39 13.33 -3.70 10.24
CA SER A 39 13.68 -2.56 11.05
C SER A 39 13.93 -1.44 10.07
N HIS A 40 12.99 -0.54 9.94
CA HIS A 40 13.11 0.51 8.96
C HIS A 40 13.74 1.79 9.50
N GLY A 41 14.44 1.70 10.58
CA GLY A 41 15.19 2.85 11.08
C GLY A 41 14.33 4.03 11.45
N GLY A 42 13.09 3.80 11.83
CA GLY A 42 12.22 4.89 12.19
C GLY A 42 11.54 5.56 11.00
N GLU A 43 11.66 4.99 9.81
CA GLU A 43 10.98 5.57 8.68
C GLU A 43 9.48 5.53 8.89
N THR A 44 8.81 6.60 8.57
CA THR A 44 7.39 6.75 8.75
C THR A 44 6.67 6.48 7.43
N VAL A 45 5.59 5.74 7.49
CA VAL A 45 4.74 5.52 6.33
C VAL A 45 3.89 6.77 6.12
N GLU A 46 3.88 7.30 4.92
CA GLU A 46 3.09 8.48 4.60
C GLU A 46 2.09 8.20 3.49
N ALA A 47 0.87 8.69 3.66
CA ALA A 47 -0.17 8.59 2.65
C ALA A 47 -0.46 9.99 2.12
N PHE A 48 -0.37 10.13 0.80
CA PHE A 48 -0.69 11.39 0.13
C PHE A 48 -2.02 11.19 -0.59
N VAL A 49 -3.01 11.94 -0.18
CA VAL A 49 -4.38 11.81 -0.69
C VAL A 49 -4.74 13.05 -1.48
N GLU A 50 -5.26 12.88 -2.67
CA GLU A 50 -5.78 13.99 -3.46
C GLU A 50 -7.23 13.66 -3.78
N VAL A 51 -8.14 14.56 -3.44
CA VAL A 51 -9.55 14.40 -3.71
C VAL A 51 -10.05 15.64 -4.43
N GLY A 52 -10.98 15.47 -5.33
CA GLY A 52 -11.50 16.60 -6.05
C GLY A 52 -12.42 16.23 -7.18
N ARG A 53 -12.68 17.21 -8.02
CA ARG A 53 -13.48 17.00 -9.21
C ARG A 53 -12.56 16.89 -10.40
N THR A 54 -12.93 16.01 -11.33
CA THR A 54 -12.14 15.82 -12.53
C THR A 54 -12.14 17.09 -13.39
N THR A 55 -13.22 17.85 -13.34
CA THR A 55 -13.34 19.07 -14.11
C THR A 55 -14.44 19.92 -13.51
N THR A 56 -14.37 21.22 -13.67
CA THR A 56 -15.39 22.12 -13.18
C THR A 56 -16.60 22.16 -14.10
N HIS A 57 -16.48 21.61 -15.31
CA HIS A 57 -17.58 21.66 -16.29
C HIS A 57 -18.53 20.46 -16.21
N HIS A 58 -18.06 19.30 -15.76
CA HIS A 58 -18.92 18.15 -15.70
C HIS A 58 -19.72 18.16 -14.40
N GLN A 59 -21.00 17.97 -14.50
CA GLN A 59 -21.88 17.97 -13.34
C GLN A 59 -22.56 16.63 -13.12
N LYS A 60 -22.39 15.70 -14.03
CA LYS A 60 -23.02 14.38 -13.92
C LYS A 60 -22.00 13.30 -14.25
N GLY A 61 -22.29 12.10 -13.79
CA GLY A 61 -21.44 10.95 -14.05
C GLY A 61 -20.24 10.91 -13.13
N ASN A 62 -19.13 10.36 -13.60
CA ASN A 62 -17.95 10.17 -12.79
C ASN A 62 -17.14 11.46 -12.71
N VAL A 63 -17.58 12.37 -11.87
CA VAL A 63 -16.95 13.68 -11.74
C VAL A 63 -16.05 13.83 -10.54
N PHE A 64 -16.11 12.91 -9.58
CA PHE A 64 -15.28 12.98 -8.39
C PHE A 64 -14.14 11.99 -8.48
N ARG A 65 -12.94 12.45 -8.13
CA ARG A 65 -11.73 11.66 -8.23
C ARG A 65 -11.05 11.60 -6.90
N ALA A 66 -10.55 10.43 -6.55
CA ALA A 66 -9.70 10.26 -5.38
C ALA A 66 -8.45 9.51 -5.82
N GLU A 67 -7.29 9.97 -5.34
CA GLU A 67 -6.03 9.30 -5.60
C GLU A 67 -5.28 9.22 -4.30
N VAL A 68 -4.70 8.08 -3.99
CA VAL A 68 -3.91 7.90 -2.79
C VAL A 68 -2.62 7.20 -3.15
N GLN A 69 -1.53 7.73 -2.66
CA GLN A 69 -0.23 7.09 -2.79
C GLN A 69 0.31 6.90 -1.39
N ILE A 70 0.68 5.68 -1.04
CA ILE A 70 1.25 5.38 0.25
C ILE A 70 2.70 5.00 0.03
N LYS A 71 3.60 5.78 0.63
CA LYS A 71 5.02 5.49 0.55
C LYS A 71 5.37 4.54 1.68
N MET A 72 5.87 3.39 1.31
CA MET A 72 6.28 2.37 2.26
C MET A 72 7.76 2.56 2.59
N PRO A 73 8.24 2.00 3.69
CA PRO A 73 9.66 2.04 3.99
C PRO A 73 10.47 1.42 2.85
N GLY A 74 11.63 1.97 2.61
CA GLY A 74 12.42 1.63 1.45
C GLY A 74 11.90 2.44 0.28
N ASP A 75 12.13 2.02 -0.93
CA ASP A 75 11.69 2.76 -2.10
C ASP A 75 10.38 2.26 -2.69
N SER A 76 9.60 1.54 -1.89
CA SER A 76 8.34 0.98 -2.36
C SER A 76 7.18 1.94 -2.14
N ALA A 77 6.19 1.87 -3.00
CA ALA A 77 4.98 2.66 -2.84
C ALA A 77 3.81 1.90 -3.45
N VAL A 78 2.61 2.13 -2.91
CA VAL A 78 1.39 1.63 -3.52
C VAL A 78 0.53 2.84 -3.85
N ARG A 79 -0.23 2.75 -4.92
CA ARG A 79 -1.02 3.86 -5.41
C ARG A 79 -2.31 3.35 -6.02
N ALA A 80 -3.38 4.08 -5.82
CA ALA A 80 -4.66 3.79 -6.45
C ALA A 80 -5.39 5.08 -6.77
N GLU A 81 -6.23 5.04 -7.78
CA GLU A 81 -7.01 6.17 -8.21
C GLU A 81 -8.38 5.67 -8.62
N ALA A 82 -9.42 6.40 -8.33
CA ALA A 82 -10.78 6.06 -8.73
C ALA A 82 -11.57 7.32 -9.06
N VAL A 83 -12.47 7.21 -10.01
CA VAL A 83 -13.38 8.29 -10.41
C VAL A 83 -14.78 7.75 -10.30
N GLN A 84 -15.64 8.40 -9.54
CA GLN A 84 -16.98 7.96 -9.25
C GLN A 84 -17.96 9.13 -9.25
N PRO A 85 -19.27 8.85 -9.28
CA PRO A 85 -20.26 9.92 -9.21
C PRO A 85 -20.29 10.64 -7.86
N GLU A 86 -19.76 10.00 -6.81
CA GLU A 86 -19.71 10.61 -5.49
C GLU A 86 -18.32 10.45 -4.91
N LEU A 87 -17.88 11.45 -4.15
CA LEU A 87 -16.54 11.44 -3.60
C LEU A 87 -16.32 10.29 -2.60
N HIS A 88 -17.32 10.01 -1.77
CA HIS A 88 -17.21 8.90 -0.82
C HIS A 88 -17.00 7.57 -1.53
N LEU A 89 -17.68 7.37 -2.65
CA LEU A 89 -17.51 6.14 -3.43
C LEU A 89 -16.11 6.06 -4.03
N ALA A 90 -15.57 7.19 -4.47
CA ALA A 90 -14.21 7.21 -5.00
C ALA A 90 -13.20 6.85 -3.93
N ILE A 91 -13.36 7.38 -2.73
CA ILE A 91 -12.48 7.10 -1.61
C ILE A 91 -12.57 5.63 -1.22
N ASP A 92 -13.79 5.08 -1.15
CA ASP A 92 -14.00 3.68 -0.80
C ASP A 92 -13.33 2.76 -1.82
N LYS A 93 -13.46 3.09 -3.09
CA LYS A 93 -12.87 2.27 -4.14
C LYS A 93 -11.36 2.28 -4.09
N VAL A 94 -10.79 3.44 -3.83
CA VAL A 94 -9.33 3.59 -3.68
C VAL A 94 -8.86 2.77 -2.48
N LYS A 95 -9.59 2.85 -1.38
CA LYS A 95 -9.24 2.11 -0.18
C LYS A 95 -9.23 0.61 -0.44
N ASP A 96 -10.24 0.10 -1.13
CA ASP A 96 -10.33 -1.33 -1.44
C ASP A 96 -9.18 -1.77 -2.34
N GLU A 97 -8.84 -0.94 -3.32
CA GLU A 97 -7.75 -1.26 -4.22
C GLU A 97 -6.41 -1.24 -3.51
N LEU A 98 -6.20 -0.27 -2.65
CA LEU A 98 -4.97 -0.19 -1.86
C LEU A 98 -4.85 -1.39 -0.91
N GLN A 99 -5.97 -1.81 -0.33
CA GLN A 99 -5.97 -2.98 0.54
C GLN A 99 -5.51 -4.20 -0.23
N GLY A 100 -5.99 -4.38 -1.45
CA GLY A 100 -5.55 -5.48 -2.30
C GLY A 100 -4.08 -5.39 -2.65
N GLN A 101 -3.58 -4.19 -2.96
CA GLN A 101 -2.18 -3.98 -3.27
C GLN A 101 -1.29 -4.27 -2.06
N LEU A 102 -1.71 -3.86 -0.86
CA LEU A 102 -0.95 -4.10 0.35
C LEU A 102 -0.89 -5.58 0.69
N LYS A 103 -1.97 -6.30 0.44
CA LYS A 103 -1.97 -7.76 0.64
C LYS A 103 -1.01 -8.43 -0.33
N ARG A 104 -0.98 -7.99 -1.58
CA ARG A 104 -0.05 -8.52 -2.58
C ARG A 104 1.39 -8.17 -2.25
N TYR A 105 1.60 -6.96 -1.73
CA TYR A 105 2.92 -6.53 -1.31
C TYR A 105 3.44 -7.43 -0.19
N LYS A 106 2.59 -7.71 0.78
CA LYS A 106 2.95 -8.59 1.89
C LYS A 106 3.30 -9.99 1.39
N THR A 107 2.50 -10.53 0.50
CA THR A 107 2.74 -11.85 -0.06
C THR A 107 4.06 -11.88 -0.84
N LYS A 108 4.33 -10.83 -1.61
CA LYS A 108 5.55 -10.75 -2.39
C LYS A 108 6.79 -10.68 -1.50
N GLN A 109 6.72 -9.92 -0.41
CA GLN A 109 7.83 -9.84 0.52
C GLN A 109 8.06 -11.18 1.20
N ARG A 110 6.99 -11.84 1.59
CA ARG A 110 7.09 -13.15 2.22
C ARG A 110 7.72 -14.16 1.25
N SER A 111 7.35 -14.12 -0.01
CA SER A 111 7.94 -14.99 -1.02
C SER A 111 9.43 -14.73 -1.21
N LYS A 112 9.83 -13.47 -1.19
CA LYS A 112 11.24 -13.13 -1.31
C LYS A 112 12.01 -13.63 -0.12
N ASP A 113 11.46 -13.52 1.07
CA ASP A 113 12.11 -13.99 2.29
C ASP A 113 12.27 -15.50 2.25
N ILE A 114 11.27 -16.22 1.78
CA ILE A 114 11.33 -17.66 1.67
C ILE A 114 12.38 -18.07 0.64
N ARG A 115 12.43 -17.39 -0.50
CA ARG A 115 13.43 -17.69 -1.50
C ARG A 115 14.83 -17.42 -1.00
N GLY A 116 15.02 -16.33 -0.27
CA GLY A 116 16.30 -16.00 0.32
C GLY A 116 16.75 -17.07 1.30
N ALA A 117 15.82 -17.52 2.13
CA ALA A 117 16.11 -18.59 3.09
C ALA A 117 16.48 -19.89 2.39
N ARG A 118 15.78 -20.22 1.32
CA ARG A 118 16.10 -21.39 0.54
C ARG A 118 17.47 -21.29 -0.10
N MET A 119 17.78 -20.14 -0.65
CA MET A 119 19.05 -19.91 -1.28
C MET A 119 20.19 -20.05 -0.29
N LEU A 120 20.04 -19.50 0.90
CA LEU A 120 21.06 -19.63 1.93
C LEU A 120 21.20 -21.08 2.35
N LYS A 121 20.10 -21.78 2.44
CA LYS A 121 20.14 -23.19 2.83
C LYS A 121 20.85 -24.01 1.77
N GLU A 122 20.61 -23.73 0.50
CA GLU A 122 21.28 -24.42 -0.58
C GLU A 122 22.78 -24.16 -0.57
N LEU A 123 23.17 -22.93 -0.36
CA LEU A 123 24.59 -22.59 -0.31
C LEU A 123 25.25 -23.32 0.84
N PHE A 124 24.55 -23.39 1.97
CA PHE A 124 25.09 -24.08 3.12
C PHE A 124 25.20 -25.56 2.82
N ASN A 125 24.24 -26.14 2.13
CA ASN A 125 24.24 -27.56 1.78
C ASN A 125 25.22 -27.88 0.67
N MET A 126 25.79 -26.90 0.03
CA MET A 126 26.78 -27.14 -1.00
C MET A 126 28.19 -27.32 -0.41
N SER A 127 28.34 -27.18 0.87
CA SER A 127 29.63 -27.45 1.48
C SER A 127 29.85 -28.95 1.38
N PRO A 128 31.07 -29.43 1.35
CA PRO A 128 31.36 -30.84 1.19
C PRO A 128 30.63 -31.73 2.20
N LEU A 129 30.60 -31.30 3.44
CA LEU A 129 29.92 -32.07 4.45
C LEU A 129 28.43 -32.11 4.26
N ALA A 130 27.83 -31.00 3.95
CA ALA A 130 26.41 -30.94 3.76
C ALA A 130 25.99 -31.75 2.54
N ARG A 131 26.84 -31.78 1.49
CA ARG A 131 26.50 -32.51 0.34
C ARG A 131 26.46 -33.95 0.57
N LEU A 132 27.32 -34.49 1.36
CA LEU A 132 27.31 -35.90 1.66
C LEU A 132 26.02 -36.29 2.35
N GLY A 133 25.49 -35.42 3.18
CA GLY A 133 24.27 -35.72 3.89
C GLY A 133 23.02 -35.60 3.04
N ARG A 134 23.17 -34.87 1.86
CA ARG A 134 22.04 -34.68 1.15
C ARG A 134 21.89 -35.51 -0.03
N ARG A 135 22.71 -36.43 -0.24
CA ARG A 135 22.65 -37.07 -1.38
C ARG A 135 21.44 -37.77 -1.63
N LYS A 136 20.70 -38.11 -0.83
CA LYS A 136 19.66 -38.81 -1.12
C LYS A 136 18.57 -38.11 -1.59
N LYS A 137 18.41 -37.29 -2.01
CA LYS A 137 17.36 -36.66 -2.49
C LYS A 137 16.91 -37.07 -3.72
#